data_716b415b92a6291df1467674d8f8b3ef
#
_entry.id   716b415b92a6291df1467674d8f8b3ef
#
_cell.length_a   1.000
_cell.length_b   1.000
_cell.length_c   1.000
_cell.angle_alpha   90.00
_cell.angle_beta   90.00
_cell.angle_gamma   90.00
#
_symmetry.space_group_name_H-M   'P 1'
#
loop_
_entity.id
_entity.type
_entity.pdbx_description
1 polymer ?
#
loop_
_entity_poly.entity_id
_entity_poly.type
_entity_poly.pdbx_seq_one_letter_code
_entity_poly.pdbx_strand_id
1 'polypeptide(L)'
;PVVLFIYFLSYISTTQSGNTVIKTFNWMPHIGMNFDIYLDGLSILFSLLITGIGSLVVLYSIGYLDKSERLGNFYCYLLLFMGAMLGVVLSDNVIILYLFWELTSFSSFLLISFWREKKVSIYGAQKSLIITVFGGLSLLGGLILISLAGQSLSLHYLIHHVSQIQDSSFFTLAMVLIMLAAFTKSAQVPFYIWLPDAMEAPTPVSAYLHSATMVKAGLYLVARLTPLFAVSEGWIWTITLVGLITLFWASLNATKQQDLKGILAFSTVSQLGMIMSMLGIGAISYHFEGSESQLYIAGFTAAAFHLINHATFKGALFMITGAIDHVTGTRDVKKLGGLLTIMPISFTLTVITALSMAGVPPFNGFLSKEKFLEAMIEATHAPLFSLNTLGIIFPILAIVGSIFTFVYSIKFVLHVFFGKYHSDYYLKKHM
;
A
#
# COMPACT_ATOMS: atom_id res chain seq x y z
N PRO A 1 12.60 15.37 -4.25
CA PRO A 1 12.45 14.03 -3.66
C PRO A 1 13.78 13.44 -3.19
N VAL A 2 14.84 13.43 -4.04
CA VAL A 2 16.16 12.84 -3.73
C VAL A 2 16.78 13.41 -2.45
N VAL A 3 16.74 14.74 -2.28
CA VAL A 3 17.27 15.40 -1.06
C VAL A 3 16.54 14.90 0.20
N LEU A 4 15.22 14.76 0.14
CA LEU A 4 14.43 14.22 1.25
C LEU A 4 14.75 12.76 1.50
N PHE A 5 14.97 11.96 0.46
CA PHE A 5 15.38 10.57 0.60
C PHE A 5 16.71 10.44 1.36
N ILE A 6 17.73 11.22 0.96
CA ILE A 6 19.03 11.28 1.63
C ILE A 6 18.88 11.76 3.07
N TYR A 7 18.03 12.76 3.30
CA TYR A 7 17.74 13.27 4.64
C TYR A 7 17.14 12.17 5.55
N PHE A 8 16.15 11.41 5.08
CA PHE A 8 15.58 10.31 5.87
C PHE A 8 16.53 9.13 6.06
N LEU A 9 17.43 8.86 5.10
CA LEU A 9 18.48 7.86 5.29
C LEU A 9 19.37 8.17 6.50
N SER A 10 19.65 9.43 6.79
CA SER A 10 20.48 9.82 7.93
C SER A 10 19.86 9.49 9.30
N TYR A 11 18.54 9.26 9.37
CA TYR A 11 17.85 8.91 10.61
C TYR A 11 17.75 7.40 10.87
N ILE A 12 18.17 6.54 9.95
CA ILE A 12 18.11 5.08 10.13
C ILE A 12 18.87 4.65 11.37
N SER A 13 20.09 5.14 11.55
CA SER A 13 20.93 4.79 12.70
C SER A 13 20.30 5.22 14.03
N THR A 14 19.62 6.37 14.05
CA THR A 14 18.95 6.88 15.25
C THR A 14 17.75 6.02 15.63
N THR A 15 16.92 5.66 14.65
CA THR A 15 15.72 4.85 14.90
C THR A 15 16.01 3.38 15.10
N GLN A 16 17.11 2.85 14.56
CA GLN A 16 17.56 1.48 14.77
C GLN A 16 17.90 1.19 16.23
N SER A 17 18.39 2.18 16.96
CA SER A 17 18.66 2.07 18.41
C SER A 17 17.39 2.18 19.28
N GLY A 18 16.21 2.22 18.68
CA GLY A 18 14.94 2.39 19.39
C GLY A 18 14.63 3.83 19.81
N ASN A 19 15.49 4.79 19.46
CA ASN A 19 15.26 6.19 19.77
C ASN A 19 14.19 6.79 18.83
N THR A 20 13.38 7.66 19.38
CA THR A 20 12.40 8.45 18.65
C THR A 20 12.78 9.92 18.66
N VAL A 21 12.47 10.63 17.58
CA VAL A 21 12.72 12.07 17.47
C VAL A 21 11.39 12.77 17.31
N ILE A 22 11.06 13.66 18.26
CA ILE A 22 9.86 14.49 18.23
C ILE A 22 10.29 15.93 18.03
N LYS A 23 9.69 16.62 17.05
CA LYS A 23 9.86 18.06 16.83
C LYS A 23 8.51 18.72 16.71
N THR A 24 8.24 19.68 17.57
CA THR A 24 6.99 20.43 17.61
C THR A 24 7.16 21.79 16.96
N PHE A 25 6.28 22.12 16.02
CA PHE A 25 6.13 23.43 15.43
C PHE A 25 4.77 24.01 15.85
N ASN A 26 4.79 25.05 16.65
CA ASN A 26 3.57 25.67 17.16
C ASN A 26 2.77 26.32 16.02
N TRP A 27 1.52 25.88 15.84
CA TRP A 27 0.57 26.47 14.89
C TRP A 27 -0.61 27.09 15.62
N MET A 28 -1.39 26.29 16.33
CA MET A 28 -2.51 26.74 17.15
C MET A 28 -2.44 26.10 18.54
N PRO A 29 -1.47 26.51 19.38
CA PRO A 29 -1.19 25.86 20.66
C PRO A 29 -2.36 25.96 21.66
N HIS A 30 -3.19 27.01 21.55
CA HIS A 30 -4.35 27.21 22.43
C HIS A 30 -5.42 26.11 22.31
N ILE A 31 -5.48 25.42 21.17
CA ILE A 31 -6.41 24.30 20.92
C ILE A 31 -5.68 22.96 20.76
N GLY A 32 -4.38 22.92 21.09
CA GLY A 32 -3.57 21.70 21.01
C GLY A 32 -3.22 21.25 19.58
N MET A 33 -3.47 22.08 18.56
CA MET A 33 -3.16 21.78 17.17
C MET A 33 -1.78 22.32 16.80
N ASN A 34 -0.78 21.46 16.88
CA ASN A 34 0.59 21.76 16.48
C ASN A 34 1.05 20.79 15.39
N PHE A 35 2.01 21.21 14.58
CA PHE A 35 2.71 20.31 13.67
C PHE A 35 3.78 19.55 14.46
N ASP A 36 3.39 18.41 15.02
CA ASP A 36 4.27 17.51 15.75
C ASP A 36 4.79 16.46 14.80
N ILE A 37 6.09 16.52 14.49
CA ILE A 37 6.76 15.54 13.65
C ILE A 37 7.29 14.44 14.57
N TYR A 38 6.88 13.19 14.29
CA TYR A 38 7.28 12.00 15.01
C TYR A 38 8.06 11.06 14.10
N LEU A 39 9.35 10.88 14.40
CA LEU A 39 10.26 10.03 13.66
C LEU A 39 10.59 8.79 14.49
N ASP A 40 10.11 7.64 14.03
CA ASP A 40 10.45 6.31 14.54
C ASP A 40 10.73 5.36 13.37
N GLY A 41 11.00 4.09 13.65
CA GLY A 41 11.30 3.11 12.61
C GLY A 41 10.20 2.96 11.55
N LEU A 42 8.93 3.01 11.97
CA LEU A 42 7.79 2.90 11.06
C LEU A 42 7.68 4.12 10.13
N SER A 43 7.75 5.33 10.70
CA SER A 43 7.69 6.58 9.92
C SER A 43 8.86 6.72 8.96
N ILE A 44 10.07 6.31 9.35
CA ILE A 44 11.26 6.31 8.48
C ILE A 44 11.11 5.30 7.34
N LEU A 45 10.63 4.08 7.62
CA LEU A 45 10.38 3.07 6.59
C LEU A 45 9.47 3.62 5.49
N PHE A 46 8.32 4.20 5.88
CA PHE A 46 7.38 4.77 4.92
C PHE A 46 7.93 6.03 4.23
N SER A 47 8.63 6.90 4.94
CA SER A 47 9.25 8.11 4.35
C SER A 47 10.28 7.76 3.28
N LEU A 48 11.08 6.72 3.50
CA LEU A 48 12.03 6.21 2.51
C LEU A 48 11.34 5.63 1.28
N LEU A 49 10.24 4.88 1.46
CA LEU A 49 9.46 4.37 0.33
C LEU A 49 8.82 5.51 -0.48
N ILE A 50 8.22 6.50 0.20
CA ILE A 50 7.55 7.65 -0.43
C ILE A 50 8.56 8.46 -1.24
N THR A 51 9.71 8.80 -0.66
CA THR A 51 10.70 9.67 -1.30
C THR A 51 11.58 8.92 -2.30
N GLY A 52 11.93 7.67 -2.02
CA GLY A 52 12.77 6.84 -2.89
C GLY A 52 12.05 6.48 -4.19
N ILE A 53 10.89 5.83 -4.10
CA ILE A 53 10.08 5.52 -5.29
C ILE A 53 9.61 6.81 -5.98
N GLY A 54 9.26 7.84 -5.20
CA GLY A 54 8.89 9.15 -5.75
C GLY A 54 9.99 9.78 -6.59
N SER A 55 11.26 9.62 -6.20
CA SER A 55 12.42 10.09 -7.00
C SER A 55 12.52 9.36 -8.33
N LEU A 56 12.34 8.03 -8.33
CA LEU A 56 12.37 7.22 -9.55
C LEU A 56 11.19 7.53 -10.47
N VAL A 57 10.00 7.76 -9.91
CA VAL A 57 8.81 8.14 -10.67
C VAL A 57 8.96 9.50 -11.31
N VAL A 58 9.52 10.50 -10.60
CA VAL A 58 9.82 11.80 -11.19
C VAL A 58 10.81 11.67 -12.36
N LEU A 59 11.86 10.88 -12.18
CA LEU A 59 12.83 10.62 -13.25
C LEU A 59 12.18 9.94 -14.47
N TYR A 60 11.37 8.90 -14.24
CA TYR A 60 10.65 8.19 -15.30
C TYR A 60 9.66 9.11 -16.04
N SER A 61 8.96 9.99 -15.33
CA SER A 61 7.95 10.88 -15.91
C SER A 61 8.53 11.87 -16.92
N ILE A 62 9.82 12.25 -16.80
CA ILE A 62 10.51 13.14 -17.75
C ILE A 62 10.56 12.54 -19.16
N GLY A 63 10.75 11.22 -19.26
CA GLY A 63 10.76 10.52 -20.53
C GLY A 63 9.40 10.00 -20.99
N TYR A 64 8.42 9.93 -20.06
CA TYR A 64 7.10 9.36 -20.34
C TYR A 64 6.08 10.41 -20.84
N LEU A 65 6.09 11.62 -20.27
CA LEU A 65 5.12 12.67 -20.62
C LEU A 65 5.60 13.50 -21.78
N ASP A 66 4.69 13.80 -22.71
CA ASP A 66 4.96 14.68 -23.84
C ASP A 66 5.10 16.14 -23.37
N LYS A 67 5.97 16.90 -24.05
CA LYS A 67 6.18 18.34 -23.78
C LYS A 67 4.93 19.20 -24.01
N SER A 68 3.98 18.70 -24.79
CA SER A 68 2.69 19.34 -25.04
C SER A 68 1.71 19.22 -23.87
N GLU A 69 1.98 18.32 -22.91
CA GLU A 69 1.11 18.13 -21.75
C GLU A 69 1.33 19.22 -20.68
N ARG A 70 0.40 19.29 -19.72
CA ARG A 70 0.42 20.28 -18.63
C ARG A 70 1.43 19.89 -17.54
N LEU A 71 2.73 19.83 -17.91
CA LEU A 71 3.81 19.33 -17.04
C LEU A 71 3.88 20.05 -15.68
N GLY A 72 3.67 21.38 -15.67
CA GLY A 72 3.68 22.16 -14.42
C GLY A 72 2.62 21.67 -13.42
N ASN A 73 1.40 21.42 -13.91
CA ASN A 73 0.31 20.88 -13.07
C ASN A 73 0.63 19.46 -12.60
N PHE A 74 1.19 18.62 -13.47
CA PHE A 74 1.56 17.27 -13.13
C PHE A 74 2.54 17.22 -11.95
N TYR A 75 3.66 17.94 -12.06
CA TYR A 75 4.67 17.95 -10.99
C TYR A 75 4.17 18.65 -9.72
N CYS A 76 3.36 19.70 -9.84
CA CYS A 76 2.75 20.33 -8.69
C CYS A 76 1.86 19.35 -7.92
N TYR A 77 0.97 18.62 -8.61
CA TYR A 77 0.09 17.63 -7.98
C TYR A 77 0.86 16.44 -7.41
N LEU A 78 1.91 15.98 -8.11
CA LEU A 78 2.74 14.88 -7.65
C LEU A 78 3.50 15.23 -6.37
N LEU A 79 4.09 16.43 -6.29
CA LEU A 79 4.80 16.91 -5.11
C LEU A 79 3.85 17.24 -3.95
N LEU A 80 2.67 17.78 -4.25
CA LEU A 80 1.61 17.98 -3.24
C LEU A 80 1.19 16.66 -2.62
N PHE A 81 1.00 15.64 -3.46
CA PHE A 81 0.66 14.30 -2.99
C PHE A 81 1.79 13.68 -2.16
N MET A 82 3.06 13.83 -2.58
CA MET A 82 4.22 13.37 -1.82
C MET A 82 4.29 14.05 -0.44
N GLY A 83 4.12 15.36 -0.40
CA GLY A 83 4.10 16.12 0.86
C GLY A 83 2.96 15.69 1.78
N ALA A 84 1.76 15.47 1.21
CA ALA A 84 0.62 14.98 1.96
C ALA A 84 0.88 13.58 2.56
N MET A 85 1.46 12.66 1.80
CA MET A 85 1.81 11.33 2.30
C MET A 85 2.89 11.37 3.39
N LEU A 86 3.89 12.24 3.25
CA LEU A 86 4.87 12.48 4.31
C LEU A 86 4.19 13.05 5.56
N GLY A 87 3.25 13.99 5.39
CA GLY A 87 2.46 14.51 6.49
C GLY A 87 1.70 13.42 7.25
N VAL A 88 1.08 12.47 6.55
CA VAL A 88 0.39 11.32 7.19
C VAL A 88 1.35 10.49 8.04
N VAL A 89 2.51 10.13 7.51
CA VAL A 89 3.41 9.18 8.20
C VAL A 89 4.29 9.82 9.27
N LEU A 90 4.40 11.15 9.27
CA LEU A 90 5.22 11.91 10.22
C LEU A 90 4.42 12.61 11.31
N SER A 91 3.09 12.74 11.18
CA SER A 91 2.28 13.46 12.16
C SER A 91 2.06 12.66 13.45
N ASP A 92 2.32 13.29 14.58
CA ASP A 92 1.90 12.81 15.91
C ASP A 92 0.51 13.32 16.28
N ASN A 93 0.15 14.53 15.87
CA ASN A 93 -1.15 15.10 16.15
C ASN A 93 -2.25 14.48 15.28
N VAL A 94 -3.30 13.94 15.90
CA VAL A 94 -4.39 13.23 15.21
C VAL A 94 -5.15 14.11 14.23
N ILE A 95 -5.35 15.39 14.51
CA ILE A 95 -6.05 16.32 13.62
C ILE A 95 -5.18 16.66 12.41
N ILE A 96 -3.88 16.87 12.63
CA ILE A 96 -2.92 17.12 11.54
C ILE A 96 -2.78 15.88 10.66
N LEU A 97 -2.74 14.68 11.25
CA LEU A 97 -2.76 13.42 10.50
C LEU A 97 -4.00 13.35 9.60
N TYR A 98 -5.19 13.67 10.13
CA TYR A 98 -6.44 13.68 9.35
C TYR A 98 -6.40 14.70 8.22
N LEU A 99 -5.90 15.91 8.44
CA LEU A 99 -5.77 16.93 7.40
C LEU A 99 -4.89 16.43 6.24
N PHE A 100 -3.74 15.85 6.54
CA PHE A 100 -2.87 15.27 5.51
C PHE A 100 -3.49 14.04 4.86
N TRP A 101 -4.26 13.24 5.59
CA TRP A 101 -5.01 12.11 5.04
C TRP A 101 -6.01 12.56 3.95
N GLU A 102 -6.77 13.61 4.21
CA GLU A 102 -7.69 14.18 3.21
C GLU A 102 -6.94 14.87 2.06
N LEU A 103 -5.83 15.51 2.35
CA LEU A 103 -4.98 16.10 1.31
C LEU A 103 -4.43 15.03 0.35
N THR A 104 -4.17 13.80 0.83
CA THR A 104 -3.81 12.68 -0.06
C THR A 104 -4.98 12.27 -0.96
N SER A 105 -6.23 12.28 -0.47
CA SER A 105 -7.42 11.98 -1.27
C SER A 105 -7.63 13.04 -2.36
N PHE A 106 -7.50 14.31 -2.00
CA PHE A 106 -7.66 15.42 -2.93
C PHE A 106 -6.56 15.46 -4.00
N SER A 107 -5.30 15.34 -3.60
CA SER A 107 -4.18 15.37 -4.56
C SER A 107 -4.17 14.14 -5.47
N SER A 108 -4.55 12.97 -4.99
CA SER A 108 -4.72 11.78 -5.83
C SER A 108 -5.86 11.94 -6.84
N PHE A 109 -6.97 12.58 -6.46
CA PHE A 109 -8.04 12.92 -7.39
C PHE A 109 -7.52 13.79 -8.55
N LEU A 110 -6.70 14.82 -8.27
CA LEU A 110 -6.09 15.68 -9.29
C LEU A 110 -5.16 14.91 -10.21
N LEU A 111 -4.39 13.96 -9.67
CA LEU A 111 -3.47 13.12 -10.44
C LEU A 111 -4.21 12.09 -11.30
N ILE A 112 -5.25 11.44 -10.79
CA ILE A 112 -6.03 10.44 -11.53
C ILE A 112 -6.81 11.13 -12.66
N SER A 113 -7.37 12.31 -12.41
CA SER A 113 -8.10 13.11 -13.39
C SER A 113 -7.20 14.00 -14.26
N PHE A 114 -5.90 13.73 -14.36
CA PHE A 114 -4.95 14.55 -15.09
C PHE A 114 -5.36 14.75 -16.54
N TRP A 115 -5.80 13.69 -17.22
CA TRP A 115 -6.39 13.76 -18.57
C TRP A 115 -7.88 14.08 -18.52
N ARG A 116 -8.20 15.36 -18.32
CA ARG A 116 -9.58 15.83 -18.12
C ARG A 116 -10.52 15.64 -19.32
N GLU A 117 -9.95 15.43 -20.52
CA GLU A 117 -10.72 15.14 -21.72
C GLU A 117 -11.29 13.69 -21.71
N LYS A 118 -10.68 12.78 -20.93
CA LYS A 118 -11.09 11.38 -20.86
C LYS A 118 -12.16 11.21 -19.77
N LYS A 119 -13.41 10.98 -20.16
CA LYS A 119 -14.52 10.74 -19.22
C LYS A 119 -14.24 9.60 -18.24
N VAL A 120 -13.54 8.54 -18.70
CA VAL A 120 -13.18 7.38 -17.87
C VAL A 120 -12.20 7.77 -16.76
N SER A 121 -11.25 8.65 -17.06
CA SER A 121 -10.28 9.18 -16.08
C SER A 121 -10.99 10.01 -14.98
N ILE A 122 -11.95 10.87 -15.38
CA ILE A 122 -12.75 11.65 -14.43
C ILE A 122 -13.60 10.73 -13.55
N TYR A 123 -14.26 9.73 -14.15
CA TYR A 123 -15.08 8.75 -13.41
C TYR A 123 -14.25 7.99 -12.37
N GLY A 124 -13.08 7.46 -12.76
CA GLY A 124 -12.18 6.76 -11.86
C GLY A 124 -11.68 7.64 -10.71
N ALA A 125 -11.37 8.92 -11.01
CA ALA A 125 -10.97 9.90 -10.01
C ALA A 125 -12.11 10.21 -9.01
N GLN A 126 -13.32 10.43 -9.49
CA GLN A 126 -14.50 10.69 -8.65
C GLN A 126 -14.82 9.50 -7.75
N LYS A 127 -14.83 8.28 -8.30
CA LYS A 127 -15.08 7.05 -7.55
C LYS A 127 -14.03 6.85 -6.46
N SER A 128 -12.75 7.05 -6.79
CA SER A 128 -11.65 7.00 -5.81
C SER A 128 -11.84 8.03 -4.71
N LEU A 129 -12.16 9.28 -5.06
CA LEU A 129 -12.37 10.36 -4.09
C LEU A 129 -13.51 10.04 -3.13
N ILE A 130 -14.70 9.64 -3.65
CA ILE A 130 -15.88 9.36 -2.84
C ILE A 130 -15.59 8.26 -1.82
N ILE A 131 -14.99 7.15 -2.25
CA ILE A 131 -14.70 6.02 -1.35
C ILE A 131 -13.63 6.39 -0.32
N THR A 132 -12.57 7.08 -0.72
CA THR A 132 -11.49 7.44 0.20
C THR A 132 -11.87 8.56 1.17
N VAL A 133 -12.72 9.51 0.77
CA VAL A 133 -13.26 10.54 1.67
C VAL A 133 -14.26 9.93 2.65
N PHE A 134 -15.11 8.99 2.21
CA PHE A 134 -15.97 8.23 3.13
C PHE A 134 -15.14 7.54 4.23
N GLY A 135 -14.04 6.90 3.85
CA GLY A 135 -13.08 6.33 4.82
C GLY A 135 -12.42 7.40 5.69
N GLY A 136 -12.10 8.56 5.12
CA GLY A 136 -11.51 9.67 5.87
C GLY A 136 -12.45 10.26 6.92
N LEU A 137 -13.74 10.40 6.62
CA LEU A 137 -14.74 10.81 7.61
C LEU A 137 -14.88 9.77 8.74
N SER A 138 -14.77 8.47 8.41
CA SER A 138 -14.72 7.42 9.41
C SER A 138 -13.45 7.54 10.27
N LEU A 139 -12.30 7.85 9.66
CA LEU A 139 -11.05 8.11 10.40
C LEU A 139 -11.22 9.27 11.37
N LEU A 140 -11.79 10.39 10.92
CA LEU A 140 -12.02 11.54 11.79
C LEU A 140 -12.86 11.16 13.01
N GLY A 141 -13.96 10.44 12.80
CA GLY A 141 -14.80 9.94 13.89
C GLY A 141 -14.01 9.06 14.87
N GLY A 142 -13.27 8.08 14.36
CA GLY A 142 -12.44 7.20 15.18
C GLY A 142 -11.36 7.94 15.98
N LEU A 143 -10.64 8.87 15.33
CA LEU A 143 -9.60 9.69 15.96
C LEU A 143 -10.16 10.61 17.07
N ILE A 144 -11.32 11.22 16.82
CA ILE A 144 -12.00 12.03 17.84
C ILE A 144 -12.36 11.18 19.06
N LEU A 145 -12.92 9.98 18.85
CA LEU A 145 -13.33 9.11 19.95
C LEU A 145 -12.15 8.64 20.80
N ILE A 146 -11.02 8.24 20.19
CA ILE A 146 -9.83 7.87 20.96
C ILE A 146 -9.20 9.07 21.68
N SER A 147 -9.24 10.25 21.05
CA SER A 147 -8.73 11.47 21.67
C SER A 147 -9.55 11.92 22.87
N LEU A 148 -10.88 11.78 22.81
CA LEU A 148 -11.77 12.06 23.94
C LEU A 148 -11.54 11.06 25.08
N ALA A 149 -11.38 9.77 24.76
CA ALA A 149 -11.13 8.74 25.76
C ALA A 149 -9.76 8.91 26.43
N GLY A 150 -8.70 9.22 25.66
CA GLY A 150 -7.35 9.40 26.16
C GLY A 150 -7.01 10.85 26.57
N GLN A 151 -7.94 11.80 26.38
CA GLN A 151 -7.76 13.23 26.68
C GLN A 151 -6.49 13.85 26.08
N SER A 152 -6.12 13.40 24.87
CA SER A 152 -4.92 13.86 24.17
C SER A 152 -5.11 13.85 22.66
N LEU A 153 -4.44 14.78 21.97
CA LEU A 153 -4.33 14.80 20.50
C LEU A 153 -3.03 14.17 19.99
N SER A 154 -2.11 13.76 20.87
CA SER A 154 -0.85 13.12 20.50
C SER A 154 -1.07 11.61 20.34
N LEU A 155 -0.80 11.07 19.15
CA LEU A 155 -0.85 9.63 18.88
C LEU A 155 0.15 8.86 19.75
N HIS A 156 1.35 9.40 19.89
CA HIS A 156 2.37 8.80 20.76
C HIS A 156 1.86 8.65 22.19
N TYR A 157 1.22 9.69 22.74
CA TYR A 157 0.63 9.61 24.08
C TYR A 157 -0.47 8.54 24.14
N LEU A 158 -1.42 8.56 23.20
CA LEU A 158 -2.56 7.63 23.17
C LEU A 158 -2.11 6.15 23.09
N ILE A 159 -1.10 5.87 22.28
CA ILE A 159 -0.55 4.50 22.11
C ILE A 159 0.10 3.98 23.40
N HIS A 160 0.67 4.86 24.22
CA HIS A 160 1.33 4.46 25.48
C HIS A 160 0.37 4.46 26.70
N HIS A 161 -0.87 4.94 26.53
CA HIS A 161 -1.88 5.01 27.60
C HIS A 161 -3.12 4.17 27.26
N VAL A 162 -2.90 2.94 26.77
CA VAL A 162 -3.95 2.01 26.30
C VAL A 162 -5.03 1.75 27.34
N SER A 163 -4.64 1.59 28.61
CA SER A 163 -5.58 1.26 29.71
C SER A 163 -6.68 2.30 29.89
N GLN A 164 -6.40 3.58 29.64
CA GLN A 164 -7.41 4.65 29.75
C GLN A 164 -8.44 4.59 28.62
N ILE A 165 -8.04 4.10 27.44
CA ILE A 165 -8.84 4.11 26.22
C ILE A 165 -9.64 2.81 26.10
N GLN A 166 -9.05 1.65 26.46
CA GLN A 166 -9.70 0.34 26.34
C GLN A 166 -10.97 0.20 27.18
N ASP A 167 -11.02 0.84 28.35
CA ASP A 167 -12.17 0.80 29.25
C ASP A 167 -13.28 1.81 28.83
N SER A 168 -13.04 2.60 27.81
CA SER A 168 -14.02 3.54 27.28
C SER A 168 -15.13 2.83 26.53
N SER A 169 -16.37 3.30 26.74
CA SER A 169 -17.54 2.83 25.96
C SER A 169 -17.41 3.08 24.45
N PHE A 170 -16.51 3.96 24.04
CA PHE A 170 -16.25 4.31 22.65
C PHE A 170 -15.16 3.45 21.99
N PHE A 171 -14.46 2.61 22.72
CA PHE A 171 -13.31 1.85 22.22
C PHE A 171 -13.64 1.02 20.98
N THR A 172 -14.67 0.19 21.05
CA THR A 172 -15.07 -0.68 19.94
C THR A 172 -15.55 0.13 18.72
N LEU A 173 -16.30 1.21 18.94
CA LEU A 173 -16.76 2.07 17.85
C LEU A 173 -15.57 2.76 17.17
N ALA A 174 -14.63 3.30 17.94
CA ALA A 174 -13.42 3.91 17.40
C ALA A 174 -12.59 2.93 16.59
N MET A 175 -12.41 1.70 17.10
CA MET A 175 -11.72 0.61 16.43
C MET A 175 -12.36 0.30 15.07
N VAL A 176 -13.68 0.13 15.00
CA VAL A 176 -14.40 -0.16 13.75
C VAL A 176 -14.27 0.98 12.74
N LEU A 177 -14.41 2.22 13.18
CA LEU A 177 -14.29 3.40 12.31
C LEU A 177 -12.87 3.54 11.72
N ILE A 178 -11.85 3.25 12.51
CA ILE A 178 -10.45 3.27 12.06
C ILE A 178 -10.15 2.12 11.10
N MET A 179 -10.65 0.91 11.37
CA MET A 179 -10.55 -0.21 10.42
C MET A 179 -11.20 0.15 9.07
N LEU A 180 -12.40 0.75 9.11
CA LEU A 180 -13.12 1.15 7.91
C LEU A 180 -12.28 2.15 7.07
N ALA A 181 -11.67 3.12 7.73
CA ALA A 181 -10.77 4.07 7.08
C ALA A 181 -9.54 3.38 6.44
N ALA A 182 -8.93 2.45 7.16
CA ALA A 182 -7.79 1.68 6.64
C ALA A 182 -8.19 0.82 5.43
N PHE A 183 -9.34 0.15 5.49
CA PHE A 183 -9.81 -0.73 4.42
C PHE A 183 -10.18 0.04 3.15
N THR A 184 -10.81 1.20 3.26
CA THR A 184 -11.13 2.04 2.11
C THR A 184 -9.86 2.55 1.42
N LYS A 185 -8.90 3.05 2.16
CA LYS A 185 -7.65 3.62 1.61
C LYS A 185 -6.72 2.55 1.05
N SER A 186 -6.64 1.38 1.70
CA SER A 186 -5.82 0.24 1.25
C SER A 186 -6.57 -0.74 0.37
N ALA A 187 -7.70 -0.34 -0.19
CA ALA A 187 -8.47 -1.10 -1.17
C ALA A 187 -8.75 -2.55 -0.73
N GLN A 188 -9.08 -2.76 0.55
CA GLN A 188 -9.49 -4.07 1.05
C GLN A 188 -10.92 -4.40 0.65
N VAL A 189 -11.27 -5.68 0.56
CA VAL A 189 -12.65 -6.14 0.31
C VAL A 189 -13.58 -5.59 1.41
N PRO A 190 -14.75 -5.02 1.06
CA PRO A 190 -15.32 -4.81 -0.29
C PRO A 190 -14.91 -3.51 -0.98
N PHE A 191 -14.09 -2.67 -0.38
CA PHE A 191 -13.80 -1.30 -0.82
C PHE A 191 -12.77 -1.20 -1.96
N TYR A 192 -12.24 -2.30 -2.49
CA TYR A 192 -11.22 -2.32 -3.57
C TYR A 192 -11.70 -1.76 -4.92
N ILE A 193 -13.01 -1.58 -5.10
CA ILE A 193 -13.67 -1.29 -6.38
C ILE A 193 -13.25 0.02 -7.06
N TRP A 194 -12.62 0.94 -6.34
CA TRP A 194 -12.10 2.20 -6.90
C TRP A 194 -10.75 2.04 -7.57
N LEU A 195 -9.93 1.07 -7.14
CA LEU A 195 -8.53 0.96 -7.54
C LEU A 195 -8.35 0.56 -9.02
N PRO A 196 -9.11 -0.39 -9.59
CA PRO A 196 -9.05 -0.66 -11.03
C PRO A 196 -9.42 0.53 -11.90
N ASP A 197 -10.44 1.32 -11.52
CA ASP A 197 -10.87 2.49 -12.28
C ASP A 197 -9.88 3.66 -12.16
N ALA A 198 -9.11 3.72 -11.07
CA ALA A 198 -8.03 4.70 -10.91
C ALA A 198 -6.82 4.45 -11.86
N MET A 199 -6.75 3.30 -12.53
CA MET A 199 -5.68 2.96 -13.48
C MET A 199 -5.72 3.77 -14.78
N GLU A 200 -6.75 4.55 -15.02
CA GLU A 200 -6.82 5.48 -16.15
C GLU A 200 -5.91 6.72 -16.00
N ALA A 201 -5.28 6.86 -14.84
CA ALA A 201 -4.22 7.85 -14.60
C ALA A 201 -3.00 7.62 -15.52
N PRO A 202 -2.16 8.66 -15.76
CA PRO A 202 -0.84 8.48 -16.37
C PRO A 202 -0.02 7.40 -15.64
N THR A 203 0.74 6.61 -16.39
CA THR A 203 1.45 5.46 -15.78
C THR A 203 2.41 5.84 -14.65
N PRO A 204 3.16 6.97 -14.70
CA PRO A 204 3.95 7.42 -13.55
C PRO A 204 3.11 7.64 -12.28
N VAL A 205 1.88 8.16 -12.43
CA VAL A 205 0.93 8.31 -11.31
C VAL A 205 0.53 6.95 -10.76
N SER A 206 0.11 6.02 -11.64
CA SER A 206 -0.26 4.66 -11.24
C SER A 206 0.91 3.95 -10.54
N ALA A 207 2.13 4.10 -11.04
CA ALA A 207 3.33 3.57 -10.42
C ALA A 207 3.53 4.12 -9.00
N TYR A 208 3.35 5.41 -8.80
CA TYR A 208 3.55 6.04 -7.49
C TYR A 208 2.45 5.73 -6.49
N LEU A 209 1.19 5.98 -6.87
CA LEU A 209 0.03 5.82 -5.98
C LEU A 209 -0.15 4.37 -5.51
N HIS A 210 0.11 3.39 -6.38
CA HIS A 210 -0.25 2.01 -6.14
C HIS A 210 0.93 1.10 -5.74
N SER A 211 2.19 1.56 -5.89
CA SER A 211 3.35 0.79 -5.41
C SER A 211 3.85 1.24 -4.04
N ALA A 212 3.95 2.55 -3.79
CA ALA A 212 4.70 3.07 -2.65
C ALA A 212 3.89 3.92 -1.66
N THR A 213 2.73 4.46 -2.06
CA THR A 213 2.14 5.58 -1.33
C THR A 213 0.67 5.38 -0.94
N MET A 214 -0.29 5.89 -1.71
CA MET A 214 -1.70 6.03 -1.34
C MET A 214 -2.32 4.77 -0.73
N VAL A 215 -2.16 3.65 -1.41
CA VAL A 215 -2.76 2.37 -0.97
C VAL A 215 -2.09 1.78 0.27
N LYS A 216 -0.92 2.29 0.65
CA LYS A 216 -0.20 1.88 1.86
C LYS A 216 -0.53 2.74 3.08
N ALA A 217 -1.24 3.87 2.91
CA ALA A 217 -1.62 4.72 4.02
C ALA A 217 -2.51 3.99 5.04
N GLY A 218 -3.44 3.13 4.59
CA GLY A 218 -4.25 2.31 5.49
C GLY A 218 -3.43 1.24 6.20
N LEU A 219 -2.44 0.65 5.54
CA LEU A 219 -1.50 -0.28 6.19
C LEU A 219 -0.66 0.43 7.26
N TYR A 220 -0.20 1.64 6.97
CA TYR A 220 0.47 2.48 7.96
C TYR A 220 -0.42 2.75 9.18
N LEU A 221 -1.68 3.13 8.95
CA LEU A 221 -2.64 3.41 10.01
C LEU A 221 -2.86 2.18 10.90
N VAL A 222 -3.04 1.00 10.30
CA VAL A 222 -3.17 -0.27 11.03
C VAL A 222 -1.90 -0.55 11.85
N ALA A 223 -0.73 -0.48 11.23
CA ALA A 223 0.54 -0.72 11.92
C ALA A 223 0.74 0.28 13.08
N ARG A 224 0.42 1.56 12.88
CA ARG A 224 0.58 2.64 13.86
C ARG A 224 -0.36 2.48 15.07
N LEU A 225 -1.60 2.01 14.84
CA LEU A 225 -2.62 1.91 15.89
C LEU A 225 -2.79 0.49 16.46
N THR A 226 -2.08 -0.49 15.91
CA THR A 226 -2.09 -1.87 16.47
C THR A 226 -1.73 -1.92 17.96
N PRO A 227 -0.73 -1.18 18.49
CA PRO A 227 -0.46 -1.18 19.93
C PRO A 227 -1.65 -0.78 20.79
N LEU A 228 -2.52 0.10 20.27
CA LEU A 228 -3.73 0.53 20.97
C LEU A 228 -4.86 -0.50 20.92
N PHE A 229 -5.08 -1.14 19.76
CA PHE A 229 -6.23 -2.00 19.51
C PHE A 229 -5.96 -3.50 19.59
N ALA A 230 -4.70 -3.92 19.65
CA ALA A 230 -4.32 -5.33 19.72
C ALA A 230 -4.86 -6.07 20.95
N VAL A 231 -5.24 -5.35 22.00
CA VAL A 231 -5.92 -5.92 23.19
C VAL A 231 -7.28 -6.53 22.85
N SER A 232 -7.88 -6.19 21.71
CA SER A 232 -9.15 -6.70 21.23
C SER A 232 -8.97 -7.87 20.27
N GLU A 233 -9.63 -8.99 20.56
CA GLU A 233 -9.80 -10.12 19.62
C GLU A 233 -10.32 -9.64 18.26
N GLY A 234 -11.29 -8.73 18.27
CA GLY A 234 -11.90 -8.17 17.06
C GLY A 234 -10.89 -7.51 16.11
N TRP A 235 -9.85 -6.86 16.65
CA TRP A 235 -8.77 -6.29 15.84
C TRP A 235 -7.99 -7.38 15.10
N ILE A 236 -7.51 -8.38 15.82
CA ILE A 236 -6.66 -9.45 15.28
C ILE A 236 -7.41 -10.22 14.19
N TRP A 237 -8.62 -10.71 14.51
CA TRP A 237 -9.43 -11.49 13.60
C TRP A 237 -9.85 -10.70 12.36
N THR A 238 -10.34 -9.47 12.53
CA THR A 238 -10.85 -8.67 11.42
C THR A 238 -9.74 -8.27 10.46
N ILE A 239 -8.61 -7.78 10.97
CA ILE A 239 -7.46 -7.37 10.13
C ILE A 239 -6.89 -8.58 9.37
N THR A 240 -6.73 -9.72 10.05
CA THR A 240 -6.19 -10.93 9.42
C THR A 240 -7.14 -11.49 8.36
N LEU A 241 -8.42 -11.70 8.70
CA LEU A 241 -9.39 -12.30 7.78
C LEU A 241 -9.68 -11.39 6.58
N VAL A 242 -9.92 -10.10 6.78
CA VAL A 242 -10.16 -9.16 5.67
C VAL A 242 -8.94 -9.12 4.77
N GLY A 243 -7.73 -9.14 5.32
CA GLY A 243 -6.50 -9.23 4.53
C GLY A 243 -6.42 -10.50 3.68
N LEU A 244 -6.68 -11.67 4.27
CA LEU A 244 -6.64 -12.96 3.56
C LEU A 244 -7.76 -13.11 2.53
N ILE A 245 -8.98 -12.68 2.84
CA ILE A 245 -10.09 -12.66 1.88
C ILE A 245 -9.75 -11.74 0.70
N THR A 246 -9.15 -10.58 0.99
CA THR A 246 -8.70 -9.64 -0.05
C THR A 246 -7.60 -10.25 -0.91
N LEU A 247 -6.61 -10.91 -0.31
CA LEU A 247 -5.57 -11.66 -1.02
C LEU A 247 -6.17 -12.67 -1.99
N PHE A 248 -7.06 -13.54 -1.50
CA PHE A 248 -7.70 -14.60 -2.29
C PHE A 248 -8.55 -14.01 -3.42
N TRP A 249 -9.48 -13.12 -3.09
CA TRP A 249 -10.43 -12.55 -4.03
C TRP A 249 -9.74 -11.75 -5.14
N ALA A 250 -8.79 -10.91 -4.77
CA ALA A 250 -8.09 -10.08 -5.74
C ALA A 250 -7.13 -10.89 -6.62
N SER A 251 -6.42 -11.89 -6.07
CA SER A 251 -5.54 -12.74 -6.87
C SER A 251 -6.32 -13.56 -7.90
N LEU A 252 -7.49 -14.10 -7.52
CA LEU A 252 -8.40 -14.76 -8.44
C LEU A 252 -8.88 -13.83 -9.56
N ASN A 253 -9.25 -12.59 -9.25
CA ASN A 253 -9.69 -11.62 -10.25
C ASN A 253 -8.54 -11.14 -11.14
N ALA A 254 -7.31 -11.02 -10.62
CA ALA A 254 -6.13 -10.70 -11.42
C ALA A 254 -5.89 -11.71 -12.56
N THR A 255 -6.14 -13.00 -12.31
CA THR A 255 -6.00 -14.05 -13.36
C THR A 255 -6.98 -13.87 -14.52
N LYS A 256 -8.12 -13.23 -14.28
CA LYS A 256 -9.18 -13.01 -15.29
C LYS A 256 -8.98 -11.75 -16.12
N GLN A 257 -8.14 -10.81 -15.66
CA GLN A 257 -7.93 -9.54 -16.35
C GLN A 257 -7.24 -9.71 -17.70
N GLN A 258 -7.60 -8.83 -18.64
CA GLN A 258 -7.04 -8.79 -19.99
C GLN A 258 -6.31 -7.49 -20.29
N ASP A 259 -6.46 -6.45 -19.47
CA ASP A 259 -5.68 -5.24 -19.51
C ASP A 259 -4.47 -5.33 -18.57
N LEU A 260 -3.29 -4.93 -19.02
CA LEU A 260 -2.07 -5.01 -18.21
C LEU A 260 -2.17 -4.20 -16.93
N LYS A 261 -2.70 -2.97 -16.99
CA LYS A 261 -2.93 -2.16 -15.77
C LYS A 261 -4.00 -2.79 -14.88
N GLY A 262 -5.00 -3.46 -15.46
CA GLY A 262 -6.01 -4.21 -14.72
C GLY A 262 -5.40 -5.39 -13.94
N ILE A 263 -4.50 -6.18 -14.56
CA ILE A 263 -3.74 -7.24 -13.87
C ILE A 263 -2.94 -6.62 -12.71
N LEU A 264 -2.25 -5.51 -12.95
CA LEU A 264 -1.46 -4.85 -11.91
C LEU A 264 -2.33 -4.26 -10.80
N ALA A 265 -3.52 -3.75 -11.11
CA ALA A 265 -4.48 -3.25 -10.12
C ALA A 265 -4.91 -4.35 -9.15
N PHE A 266 -5.50 -5.43 -9.66
CA PHE A 266 -5.96 -6.54 -8.84
C PHE A 266 -4.82 -7.25 -8.12
N SER A 267 -3.66 -7.39 -8.75
CA SER A 267 -2.48 -7.92 -8.07
C SER A 267 -1.95 -6.97 -6.98
N THR A 268 -2.15 -5.66 -7.09
CA THR A 268 -1.85 -4.73 -6.00
C THR A 268 -2.80 -4.94 -4.82
N VAL A 269 -4.12 -5.00 -5.07
CA VAL A 269 -5.12 -5.32 -4.03
C VAL A 269 -4.77 -6.62 -3.30
N SER A 270 -4.39 -7.66 -4.06
CA SER A 270 -3.96 -8.96 -3.52
C SER A 270 -2.76 -8.83 -2.57
N GLN A 271 -1.72 -8.12 -2.99
CA GLN A 271 -0.51 -7.94 -2.16
C GLN A 271 -0.76 -7.06 -0.94
N LEU A 272 -1.65 -6.07 -1.04
CA LEU A 272 -2.08 -5.26 0.12
C LEU A 272 -2.85 -6.12 1.14
N GLY A 273 -3.70 -7.04 0.67
CA GLY A 273 -4.36 -8.02 1.54
C GLY A 273 -3.36 -8.92 2.26
N MET A 274 -2.31 -9.37 1.58
CA MET A 274 -1.22 -10.13 2.19
C MET A 274 -0.55 -9.33 3.32
N ILE A 275 -0.17 -8.09 3.08
CA ILE A 275 0.47 -7.24 4.11
C ILE A 275 -0.49 -6.98 5.27
N MET A 276 -1.76 -6.70 4.97
CA MET A 276 -2.79 -6.48 5.99
C MET A 276 -2.91 -7.68 6.92
N SER A 277 -2.96 -8.89 6.38
CA SER A 277 -3.04 -10.12 7.18
C SER A 277 -1.80 -10.36 8.05
N MET A 278 -0.59 -10.04 7.52
CA MET A 278 0.65 -10.11 8.30
C MET A 278 0.64 -9.14 9.50
N LEU A 279 0.08 -7.93 9.32
CA LEU A 279 -0.09 -6.98 10.42
C LEU A 279 -1.05 -7.51 11.49
N GLY A 280 -2.13 -8.18 11.07
CA GLY A 280 -3.07 -8.84 12.01
C GLY A 280 -2.41 -9.97 12.80
N ILE A 281 -1.59 -10.81 12.17
CA ILE A 281 -0.83 -11.85 12.88
C ILE A 281 0.23 -11.23 13.79
N GLY A 282 0.93 -10.20 13.34
CA GLY A 282 1.87 -9.47 14.19
C GLY A 282 1.25 -8.91 15.47
N ALA A 283 -0.03 -8.52 15.42
CA ALA A 283 -0.76 -8.03 16.59
C ALA A 283 -0.92 -9.06 17.71
N ILE A 284 -0.82 -10.37 17.41
CA ILE A 284 -0.83 -11.44 18.41
C ILE A 284 0.33 -11.27 19.40
N SER A 285 1.46 -10.73 18.97
CA SER A 285 2.65 -10.53 19.81
C SER A 285 2.41 -9.71 21.08
N TYR A 286 1.38 -8.87 21.08
CA TYR A 286 1.01 -8.07 22.25
C TYR A 286 0.41 -8.86 23.40
N HIS A 287 0.05 -10.14 23.19
CA HIS A 287 -0.51 -11.03 24.19
C HIS A 287 0.51 -12.01 24.80
N PHE A 288 1.76 -11.96 24.36
CA PHE A 288 2.81 -12.87 24.80
C PHE A 288 4.08 -12.11 25.20
N GLU A 289 4.92 -12.76 26.02
CA GLU A 289 6.21 -12.22 26.44
C GLU A 289 7.37 -13.13 26.02
N GLY A 290 8.58 -12.60 26.02
CA GLY A 290 9.81 -13.36 25.76
C GLY A 290 9.87 -14.02 24.39
N SER A 291 10.23 -15.29 24.36
CA SER A 291 10.41 -16.05 23.11
C SER A 291 9.11 -16.29 22.33
N GLU A 292 7.98 -16.42 23.03
CA GLU A 292 6.68 -16.61 22.38
C GLU A 292 6.25 -15.37 21.62
N SER A 293 6.47 -14.16 22.18
CA SER A 293 6.21 -12.91 21.47
C SER A 293 7.02 -12.81 20.18
N GLN A 294 8.25 -13.31 20.14
CA GLN A 294 9.13 -13.25 18.96
C GLN A 294 8.56 -14.01 17.75
N LEU A 295 7.83 -15.11 17.98
CA LEU A 295 7.19 -15.87 16.91
C LEU A 295 6.19 -15.00 16.14
N TYR A 296 5.39 -14.21 16.85
CA TYR A 296 4.37 -13.37 16.23
C TYR A 296 4.90 -12.03 15.71
N ILE A 297 5.97 -11.49 16.32
CA ILE A 297 6.69 -10.31 15.79
C ILE A 297 7.20 -10.57 14.37
N ALA A 298 7.48 -11.83 14.01
CA ALA A 298 7.79 -12.22 12.65
C ALA A 298 6.74 -11.75 11.63
N GLY A 299 5.46 -11.66 12.02
CA GLY A 299 4.39 -11.09 11.18
C GLY A 299 4.65 -9.63 10.80
N PHE A 300 5.02 -8.79 11.74
CA PHE A 300 5.40 -7.39 11.47
C PHE A 300 6.65 -7.28 10.61
N THR A 301 7.66 -8.11 10.90
CA THR A 301 8.89 -8.16 10.11
C THR A 301 8.61 -8.57 8.67
N ALA A 302 7.79 -9.60 8.46
CA ALA A 302 7.33 -10.04 7.15
C ALA A 302 6.56 -8.94 6.41
N ALA A 303 5.65 -8.24 7.11
CA ALA A 303 4.90 -7.12 6.56
C ALA A 303 5.81 -5.98 6.09
N ALA A 304 6.75 -5.54 6.94
CA ALA A 304 7.70 -4.48 6.61
C ALA A 304 8.59 -4.87 5.43
N PHE A 305 9.11 -6.08 5.42
CA PHE A 305 9.92 -6.60 4.32
C PHE A 305 9.12 -6.69 3.02
N HIS A 306 7.88 -7.19 3.08
CA HIS A 306 7.02 -7.27 1.91
C HIS A 306 6.58 -5.90 1.40
N LEU A 307 6.43 -4.90 2.27
CA LEU A 307 6.19 -3.49 1.88
C LEU A 307 7.30 -2.97 0.96
N ILE A 308 8.56 -3.23 1.30
CA ILE A 308 9.74 -2.83 0.50
C ILE A 308 9.73 -3.57 -0.83
N ASN A 309 9.59 -4.89 -0.80
CA ASN A 309 9.58 -5.74 -1.99
C ASN A 309 8.44 -5.34 -2.93
N HIS A 310 7.24 -5.14 -2.39
CA HIS A 310 6.07 -4.70 -3.15
C HIS A 310 6.28 -3.35 -3.83
N ALA A 311 6.88 -2.37 -3.13
CA ALA A 311 7.15 -1.06 -3.72
C ALA A 311 8.09 -1.17 -4.92
N THR A 312 9.12 -2.00 -4.83
CA THR A 312 10.12 -2.17 -5.89
C THR A 312 9.55 -2.91 -7.09
N PHE A 313 9.04 -4.14 -6.93
CA PHE A 313 8.56 -4.89 -8.09
C PHE A 313 7.30 -4.29 -8.72
N LYS A 314 6.39 -3.69 -7.95
CA LYS A 314 5.21 -3.02 -8.50
C LYS A 314 5.54 -1.73 -9.23
N GLY A 315 6.40 -0.90 -8.65
CA GLY A 315 6.88 0.31 -9.30
C GLY A 315 7.50 -0.01 -10.67
N ALA A 316 8.38 -1.01 -10.71
CA ALA A 316 9.00 -1.47 -11.94
C ALA A 316 7.99 -2.02 -12.96
N LEU A 317 7.06 -2.91 -12.54
CA LEU A 317 6.03 -3.47 -13.44
C LEU A 317 5.11 -2.39 -14.03
N PHE A 318 4.72 -1.38 -13.25
CA PHE A 318 3.94 -0.26 -13.79
C PHE A 318 4.76 0.55 -14.82
N MET A 319 6.02 0.89 -14.53
CA MET A 319 6.87 1.62 -15.45
C MET A 319 7.11 0.83 -16.75
N ILE A 320 7.33 -0.49 -16.66
CA ILE A 320 7.46 -1.37 -17.82
C ILE A 320 6.13 -1.41 -18.61
N THR A 321 4.98 -1.51 -17.94
CA THR A 321 3.68 -1.45 -18.61
C THR A 321 3.50 -0.15 -19.37
N GLY A 322 3.97 0.98 -18.82
CA GLY A 322 3.98 2.26 -19.53
C GLY A 322 4.87 2.25 -20.77
N ALA A 323 6.06 1.65 -20.69
CA ALA A 323 6.94 1.49 -21.83
C ALA A 323 6.33 0.59 -22.93
N ILE A 324 5.66 -0.50 -22.54
CA ILE A 324 4.94 -1.39 -23.47
C ILE A 324 3.81 -0.61 -24.17
N ASP A 325 2.98 0.12 -23.39
CA ASP A 325 1.88 0.93 -23.94
C ASP A 325 2.37 2.02 -24.90
N HIS A 326 3.50 2.67 -24.59
CA HIS A 326 4.11 3.65 -25.49
C HIS A 326 4.58 3.06 -26.81
N VAL A 327 5.23 1.89 -26.78
CA VAL A 327 5.78 1.24 -27.99
C VAL A 327 4.67 0.61 -28.81
N THR A 328 3.70 -0.06 -28.18
CA THR A 328 2.69 -0.88 -28.87
C THR A 328 1.37 -0.15 -29.10
N GLY A 329 1.08 0.91 -28.34
CA GLY A 329 -0.20 1.60 -28.36
C GLY A 329 -1.38 0.82 -27.77
N THR A 330 -1.09 -0.30 -27.07
CA THR A 330 -2.14 -1.13 -26.46
C THR A 330 -1.68 -1.76 -25.16
N ARG A 331 -2.63 -1.95 -24.23
CA ARG A 331 -2.44 -2.68 -22.97
C ARG A 331 -3.21 -4.02 -22.97
N ASP A 332 -3.95 -4.31 -24.05
CA ASP A 332 -4.75 -5.53 -24.17
C ASP A 332 -3.85 -6.74 -24.40
N VAL A 333 -3.83 -7.63 -23.40
CA VAL A 333 -3.01 -8.85 -23.37
C VAL A 333 -3.28 -9.76 -24.58
N LYS A 334 -4.51 -9.75 -25.12
CA LYS A 334 -4.86 -10.54 -26.32
C LYS A 334 -4.23 -10.03 -27.61
N LYS A 335 -3.87 -8.74 -27.63
CA LYS A 335 -3.29 -8.07 -28.80
C LYS A 335 -1.77 -7.98 -28.69
N LEU A 336 -1.22 -8.27 -27.51
CA LEU A 336 0.22 -8.33 -27.27
C LEU A 336 0.75 -9.72 -27.59
N GLY A 337 2.05 -9.83 -27.81
CA GLY A 337 2.77 -11.08 -28.03
C GLY A 337 4.08 -10.84 -28.77
N GLY A 338 5.05 -11.71 -28.61
CA GLY A 338 6.32 -11.70 -29.34
C GLY A 338 7.24 -10.52 -29.06
N LEU A 339 7.03 -9.77 -27.95
CA LEU A 339 7.84 -8.58 -27.62
C LEU A 339 9.25 -8.92 -27.15
N LEU A 340 9.58 -10.19 -26.95
CA LEU A 340 10.90 -10.63 -26.48
C LEU A 340 12.05 -10.08 -27.34
N THR A 341 11.88 -10.10 -28.67
CA THR A 341 12.90 -9.66 -29.62
C THR A 341 13.00 -8.15 -29.77
N ILE A 342 11.90 -7.44 -29.51
CA ILE A 342 11.79 -5.99 -29.72
C ILE A 342 12.18 -5.23 -28.45
N MET A 343 11.84 -5.78 -27.28
CA MET A 343 12.04 -5.18 -25.96
C MET A 343 12.77 -6.12 -25.01
N PRO A 344 14.02 -6.58 -25.33
CA PRO A 344 14.71 -7.60 -24.53
C PRO A 344 15.04 -7.12 -23.11
N ILE A 345 15.35 -5.83 -22.92
CA ILE A 345 15.59 -5.24 -21.59
C ILE A 345 14.31 -5.27 -20.77
N SER A 346 13.18 -4.83 -21.34
CA SER A 346 11.88 -4.87 -20.67
C SER A 346 11.46 -6.29 -20.34
N PHE A 347 11.75 -7.27 -21.20
CA PHE A 347 11.53 -8.70 -20.92
C PHE A 347 12.30 -9.13 -19.68
N THR A 348 13.62 -8.90 -19.64
CA THR A 348 14.46 -9.30 -18.50
C THR A 348 13.97 -8.70 -17.20
N LEU A 349 13.67 -7.39 -17.20
CA LEU A 349 13.16 -6.69 -16.03
C LEU A 349 11.77 -7.22 -15.61
N THR A 350 10.90 -7.54 -16.58
CA THR A 350 9.58 -8.12 -16.29
C THR A 350 9.71 -9.51 -15.66
N VAL A 351 10.60 -10.36 -16.16
CA VAL A 351 10.83 -11.69 -15.59
C VAL A 351 11.30 -11.58 -14.15
N ILE A 352 12.31 -10.75 -13.88
CA ILE A 352 12.84 -10.54 -12.52
C ILE A 352 11.72 -10.05 -11.56
N THR A 353 10.96 -9.04 -11.97
CA THR A 353 9.95 -8.42 -11.12
C THR A 353 8.70 -9.30 -10.97
N ALA A 354 8.28 -10.01 -12.02
CA ALA A 354 7.15 -10.94 -11.96
C ALA A 354 7.46 -12.19 -11.13
N LEU A 355 8.68 -12.74 -11.24
CA LEU A 355 9.11 -13.87 -10.41
C LEU A 355 9.31 -13.44 -8.95
N SER A 356 9.79 -12.23 -8.71
CA SER A 356 9.82 -11.65 -7.36
C SER A 356 8.40 -11.53 -6.78
N MET A 357 7.44 -10.99 -7.54
CA MET A 357 6.03 -10.92 -7.15
C MET A 357 5.42 -12.30 -6.91
N ALA A 358 5.77 -13.29 -7.73
CA ALA A 358 5.35 -14.68 -7.58
C ALA A 358 5.91 -15.36 -6.34
N GLY A 359 7.03 -14.86 -5.80
CA GLY A 359 7.74 -15.47 -4.69
C GLY A 359 8.57 -16.69 -5.09
N VAL A 360 9.27 -16.60 -6.22
CA VAL A 360 10.13 -17.67 -6.74
C VAL A 360 11.59 -17.38 -6.36
N PRO A 361 12.35 -18.37 -5.82
CA PRO A 361 13.79 -18.21 -5.60
C PRO A 361 14.54 -17.98 -6.94
N PRO A 362 15.60 -17.19 -6.95
CA PRO A 362 16.34 -16.54 -5.85
C PRO A 362 15.90 -15.09 -5.59
N PHE A 363 14.72 -14.68 -6.05
CA PHE A 363 14.28 -13.29 -5.96
C PHE A 363 13.82 -12.91 -4.54
N ASN A 364 13.96 -11.62 -4.20
CA ASN A 364 13.66 -11.07 -2.87
C ASN A 364 12.22 -11.32 -2.40
N GLY A 365 11.25 -11.38 -3.32
CA GLY A 365 9.85 -11.69 -2.99
C GLY A 365 9.64 -13.08 -2.39
N PHE A 366 10.52 -14.05 -2.68
CA PHE A 366 10.50 -15.37 -2.06
C PHE A 366 10.64 -15.27 -0.55
N LEU A 367 11.67 -14.58 -0.06
CA LEU A 367 11.93 -14.46 1.37
C LEU A 367 10.75 -13.86 2.16
N SER A 368 10.11 -12.84 1.60
CA SER A 368 8.96 -12.23 2.27
C SER A 368 7.72 -13.11 2.25
N LYS A 369 7.53 -13.91 1.18
CA LYS A 369 6.42 -14.87 1.11
C LYS A 369 6.65 -16.11 1.98
N GLU A 370 7.87 -16.56 2.10
CA GLU A 370 8.25 -17.62 3.04
C GLU A 370 7.86 -17.20 4.47
N LYS A 371 8.29 -16.02 4.88
CA LYS A 371 7.93 -15.46 6.20
C LYS A 371 6.43 -15.23 6.37
N PHE A 372 5.72 -14.88 5.31
CA PHE A 372 4.27 -14.77 5.32
C PHE A 372 3.61 -16.13 5.62
N LEU A 373 4.00 -17.20 4.92
CA LEU A 373 3.42 -18.52 5.13
C LEU A 373 3.79 -19.08 6.51
N GLU A 374 5.02 -18.89 6.95
CA GLU A 374 5.48 -19.23 8.30
C GLU A 374 4.60 -18.55 9.36
N ALA A 375 4.40 -17.24 9.27
CA ALA A 375 3.56 -16.49 10.21
C ALA A 375 2.10 -17.00 10.22
N MET A 376 1.54 -17.39 9.07
CA MET A 376 0.17 -17.95 8.99
C MET A 376 0.07 -19.33 9.66
N ILE A 377 1.11 -20.15 9.59
CA ILE A 377 1.17 -21.45 10.25
C ILE A 377 1.32 -21.26 11.76
N GLU A 378 2.25 -20.41 12.19
CA GLU A 378 2.48 -20.13 13.62
C GLU A 378 1.22 -19.59 14.31
N ALA A 379 0.42 -18.79 13.63
CA ALA A 379 -0.85 -18.31 14.18
C ALA A 379 -1.83 -19.43 14.55
N THR A 380 -1.75 -20.58 13.90
CA THR A 380 -2.62 -21.74 14.21
C THR A 380 -2.29 -22.39 15.56
N HIS A 381 -1.10 -22.15 16.08
CA HIS A 381 -0.64 -22.70 17.37
C HIS A 381 -0.90 -21.73 18.53
N ALA A 382 -1.31 -20.49 18.27
CA ALA A 382 -1.57 -19.52 19.32
C ALA A 382 -2.76 -19.93 20.20
N PRO A 383 -2.58 -20.16 21.50
CA PRO A 383 -3.66 -20.50 22.43
C PRO A 383 -4.48 -19.27 22.83
N LEU A 384 -4.93 -18.51 21.84
CA LEU A 384 -5.56 -17.21 22.01
C LEU A 384 -6.77 -17.09 21.09
N PHE A 385 -7.91 -16.65 21.62
CA PHE A 385 -9.11 -16.31 20.86
C PHE A 385 -9.54 -17.37 19.83
N SER A 386 -9.52 -18.64 20.19
CA SER A 386 -9.85 -19.78 19.32
C SER A 386 -8.93 -19.94 18.11
N LEU A 387 -7.78 -19.29 18.06
CA LEU A 387 -6.82 -19.39 16.95
C LEU A 387 -6.30 -20.83 16.77
N ASN A 388 -6.10 -21.56 17.86
CA ASN A 388 -5.69 -22.97 17.85
C ASN A 388 -6.70 -23.93 17.19
N THR A 389 -7.95 -23.50 16.99
CA THR A 389 -9.01 -24.33 16.36
C THR A 389 -9.44 -23.76 15.02
N LEU A 390 -9.74 -22.45 14.95
CA LEU A 390 -10.26 -21.77 13.77
C LEU A 390 -9.15 -21.16 12.91
N GLY A 391 -7.96 -20.95 13.46
CA GLY A 391 -6.83 -20.34 12.74
C GLY A 391 -6.33 -21.14 11.54
N ILE A 392 -6.70 -22.42 11.42
CA ILE A 392 -6.35 -23.26 10.25
C ILE A 392 -6.85 -22.66 8.91
N ILE A 393 -7.84 -21.77 8.95
CA ILE A 393 -8.30 -21.05 7.75
C ILE A 393 -7.24 -20.12 7.19
N PHE A 394 -6.32 -19.60 8.02
CA PHE A 394 -5.30 -18.64 7.62
C PHE A 394 -4.30 -19.24 6.61
N PRO A 395 -3.60 -20.34 6.91
CA PRO A 395 -2.70 -20.94 5.94
C PRO A 395 -3.43 -21.46 4.71
N ILE A 396 -4.66 -21.94 4.81
CA ILE A 396 -5.44 -22.38 3.64
C ILE A 396 -5.66 -21.22 2.66
N LEU A 397 -6.19 -20.08 3.14
CA LEU A 397 -6.41 -18.90 2.31
C LEU A 397 -5.09 -18.33 1.76
N ALA A 398 -4.03 -18.34 2.57
CA ALA A 398 -2.71 -17.86 2.20
C ALA A 398 -2.10 -18.69 1.05
N ILE A 399 -2.19 -20.01 1.14
CA ILE A 399 -1.68 -20.92 0.10
C ILE A 399 -2.47 -20.76 -1.20
N VAL A 400 -3.79 -20.79 -1.14
CA VAL A 400 -4.64 -20.66 -2.33
C VAL A 400 -4.45 -19.29 -3.00
N GLY A 401 -4.39 -18.20 -2.22
CA GLY A 401 -4.08 -16.87 -2.74
C GLY A 401 -2.69 -16.79 -3.38
N SER A 402 -1.70 -17.48 -2.81
CA SER A 402 -0.34 -17.55 -3.36
C SER A 402 -0.27 -18.32 -4.67
N ILE A 403 -1.06 -19.37 -4.85
CA ILE A 403 -1.19 -20.08 -6.14
C ILE A 403 -1.69 -19.13 -7.24
N PHE A 404 -2.78 -18.39 -7.00
CA PHE A 404 -3.27 -17.41 -7.97
C PHE A 404 -2.28 -16.27 -8.22
N THR A 405 -1.50 -15.89 -7.21
CA THR A 405 -0.43 -14.90 -7.38
C THR A 405 0.62 -15.38 -8.38
N PHE A 406 1.04 -16.63 -8.30
CA PHE A 406 1.93 -17.23 -9.27
C PHE A 406 1.31 -17.25 -10.68
N VAL A 407 0.04 -17.67 -10.81
CA VAL A 407 -0.67 -17.75 -12.09
C VAL A 407 -0.72 -16.41 -12.81
N TYR A 408 -1.16 -15.30 -12.15
CA TYR A 408 -1.22 -14.02 -12.84
C TYR A 408 0.15 -13.42 -13.14
N SER A 409 1.17 -13.72 -12.32
CA SER A 409 2.54 -13.27 -12.56
C SER A 409 3.13 -13.92 -13.83
N ILE A 410 2.97 -15.21 -13.97
CA ILE A 410 3.41 -15.94 -15.18
C ILE A 410 2.57 -15.54 -16.40
N LYS A 411 1.25 -15.38 -16.25
CA LYS A 411 0.38 -14.87 -17.31
C LYS A 411 0.88 -13.55 -17.86
N PHE A 412 1.28 -12.61 -17.01
CA PHE A 412 1.81 -11.31 -17.43
C PHE A 412 3.04 -11.47 -18.33
N VAL A 413 4.00 -12.32 -17.94
CA VAL A 413 5.22 -12.57 -18.74
C VAL A 413 4.92 -13.25 -20.06
N LEU A 414 4.17 -14.36 -20.01
CA LEU A 414 3.96 -15.21 -21.19
C LEU A 414 3.17 -14.50 -22.29
N HIS A 415 2.08 -13.82 -21.96
CA HIS A 415 1.22 -13.20 -22.97
C HIS A 415 1.83 -11.94 -23.61
N VAL A 416 2.73 -11.25 -22.91
CA VAL A 416 3.35 -10.04 -23.43
C VAL A 416 4.55 -10.37 -24.32
N PHE A 417 5.40 -11.28 -23.88
CA PHE A 417 6.72 -11.46 -24.50
C PHE A 417 6.83 -12.68 -25.40
N PHE A 418 5.97 -13.68 -25.20
CA PHE A 418 5.98 -14.89 -26.02
C PHE A 418 4.80 -14.94 -27.00
N GLY A 419 4.83 -15.88 -27.94
CA GLY A 419 3.81 -16.05 -28.96
C GLY A 419 4.11 -15.30 -30.24
N LYS A 420 3.08 -15.10 -31.09
CA LYS A 420 3.22 -14.43 -32.38
C LYS A 420 3.24 -12.92 -32.20
N TYR A 421 4.17 -12.26 -32.89
CA TYR A 421 4.21 -10.81 -33.02
C TYR A 421 3.08 -10.32 -33.92
N HIS A 422 2.24 -9.43 -33.44
CA HIS A 422 1.13 -8.84 -34.18
C HIS A 422 1.59 -7.53 -34.86
N SER A 423 2.32 -7.65 -35.98
CA SER A 423 2.97 -6.54 -36.71
C SER A 423 2.03 -5.41 -37.11
N ASP A 424 0.77 -5.72 -37.40
CA ASP A 424 -0.22 -4.72 -37.89
C ASP A 424 -0.59 -3.64 -36.85
N TYR A 425 -0.33 -3.90 -35.58
CA TYR A 425 -0.57 -2.97 -34.48
C TYR A 425 0.59 -2.00 -34.24
N TYR A 426 1.83 -2.45 -34.49
CA TYR A 426 3.05 -1.73 -34.12
C TYR A 426 3.52 -0.74 -35.19
N LEU A 427 3.18 -0.96 -36.45
CA LEU A 427 3.57 -0.11 -37.58
C LEU A 427 2.78 1.21 -37.67
N LYS A 428 1.60 1.31 -37.04
CA LYS A 428 0.77 2.52 -37.09
C LYS A 428 1.27 3.72 -36.29
N LYS A 429 2.30 3.60 -35.46
CA LYS A 429 2.79 4.66 -34.59
C LYS A 429 4.15 5.23 -35.00
N HIS A 430 4.82 4.64 -35.97
CA HIS A 430 6.12 5.09 -36.50
C HIS A 430 6.06 5.52 -37.95
N MET A 431 4.87 5.63 -38.59
CA MET A 431 4.55 6.39 -39.76
C MET A 431 3.77 7.64 -39.37
#